data_c236c937d0da85872c10fcce53f02b32
#
_entry.id   c236c937d0da85872c10fcce53f02b32
#
_cell.length_a   1.000
_cell.length_b   1.000
_cell.length_c   1.000
_cell.angle_alpha   90.00
_cell.angle_beta   90.00
_cell.angle_gamma   90.00
#
_symmetry.space_group_name_H-M   'P 1'
#
loop_
_entity.id
_entity.type
_entity.pdbx_description
1 polymer ?
#
loop_
_entity_poly.entity_id
_entity_poly.type
_entity_poly.pdbx_seq_one_letter_code
_entity_poly.pdbx_strand_id
1 'polypeptide(L)'
;MIESHATVLLVDDVAGQIDRYVRKLGFEGHAWQANPHEYGYVSRDDCHVHFARLSVGRPNPNSELVPPDMFDLYVYVEDVEELHAELAERGAEILNAPVTTEYGMHEFRVRDPEGYVLAFGKVPE
;
A
#
# COMPACT_ATOMS: atom_id res chain seq x y z
N MET A 1 20.55 8.03 -13.69
CA MET A 1 19.27 7.39 -14.06
C MET A 1 18.56 6.87 -12.82
N ILE A 2 17.27 7.02 -12.76
CA ILE A 2 16.47 6.46 -11.65
C ILE A 2 16.13 5.01 -11.97
N GLU A 3 16.43 4.09 -11.05
CA GLU A 3 16.09 2.67 -11.22
C GLU A 3 14.71 2.34 -10.63
N SER A 4 14.42 2.90 -9.47
CA SER A 4 13.18 2.66 -8.76
C SER A 4 13.03 3.69 -7.66
N HIS A 5 11.99 3.56 -6.84
CA HIS A 5 11.76 4.40 -5.67
C HIS A 5 11.03 3.60 -4.61
N ALA A 6 10.96 4.15 -3.41
CA ALA A 6 10.20 3.57 -2.31
C ALA A 6 9.35 4.64 -1.65
N THR A 7 8.16 4.25 -1.23
CA THR A 7 7.30 5.09 -0.38
C THR A 7 7.59 4.74 1.06
N VAL A 8 7.83 5.73 1.91
CA VAL A 8 8.09 5.52 3.33
C VAL A 8 6.85 5.92 4.13
N LEU A 9 6.29 4.97 4.86
CA LEU A 9 5.13 5.19 5.72
C LEU A 9 5.57 5.14 7.18
N LEU A 10 5.15 6.12 7.96
CA LEU A 10 5.43 6.20 9.39
C LEU A 10 4.33 5.45 10.13
N VAL A 11 4.70 4.43 10.90
CA VAL A 11 3.75 3.46 11.46
C VAL A 11 4.01 3.20 12.94
N ASP A 12 3.03 2.65 13.63
CA ASP A 12 3.17 2.23 15.03
C ASP A 12 3.76 0.83 15.14
N ASP A 13 3.43 -0.06 14.20
CA ASP A 13 3.78 -1.49 14.26
C ASP A 13 4.41 -1.95 12.95
N VAL A 14 5.73 -1.86 12.87
CA VAL A 14 6.49 -2.28 11.67
C VAL A 14 6.25 -3.76 11.36
N ALA A 15 6.35 -4.64 12.35
CA ALA A 15 6.19 -6.07 12.12
C ALA A 15 4.77 -6.42 11.66
N GLY A 16 3.75 -5.77 12.23
CA GLY A 16 2.36 -5.96 11.84
C GLY A 16 2.11 -5.51 10.40
N GLN A 17 2.69 -4.39 9.99
CA GLN A 17 2.59 -3.90 8.63
C GLN A 17 3.21 -4.88 7.63
N ILE A 18 4.43 -5.34 7.91
CA ILE A 18 5.09 -6.34 7.05
C ILE A 18 4.21 -7.59 6.93
N ASP A 19 3.75 -8.14 8.06
CA ASP A 19 2.93 -9.34 8.05
C ASP A 19 1.67 -9.20 7.19
N ARG A 20 0.96 -8.07 7.34
CA ARG A 20 -0.28 -7.85 6.60
C ARG A 20 -0.04 -7.62 5.12
N TYR A 21 1.00 -6.88 4.75
CA TYR A 21 1.35 -6.71 3.35
C TYR A 21 1.73 -8.03 2.69
N VAL A 22 2.45 -8.90 3.41
CA VAL A 22 2.79 -10.23 2.89
C VAL A 22 1.54 -11.09 2.69
N ARG A 23 0.71 -11.20 3.73
CA ARG A 23 -0.46 -12.09 3.68
C ARG A 23 -1.61 -11.54 2.85
N LYS A 24 -1.90 -10.25 2.97
CA LYS A 24 -3.10 -9.63 2.37
C LYS A 24 -2.85 -8.98 1.02
N LEU A 25 -1.63 -8.56 0.75
CA LEU A 25 -1.30 -7.87 -0.50
C LEU A 25 -0.29 -8.61 -1.37
N GLY A 26 0.22 -9.74 -0.90
CA GLY A 26 1.11 -10.58 -1.71
C GLY A 26 2.53 -10.06 -1.87
N PHE A 27 2.99 -9.19 -0.98
CA PHE A 27 4.35 -8.66 -1.00
C PHE A 27 5.33 -9.62 -0.35
N GLU A 28 6.62 -9.44 -0.63
CA GLU A 28 7.70 -10.05 0.12
C GLU A 28 8.14 -9.09 1.21
N GLY A 29 8.47 -9.61 2.39
CA GLY A 29 8.77 -8.77 3.55
C GLY A 29 10.20 -8.94 4.05
N HIS A 30 10.78 -7.84 4.52
CA HIS A 30 12.12 -7.80 5.08
C HIS A 30 12.17 -6.86 6.28
N ALA A 31 12.49 -7.39 7.46
CA ALA A 31 12.73 -6.58 8.63
C ALA A 31 14.20 -6.13 8.67
N TRP A 32 14.46 -4.93 9.16
CA TRP A 32 15.83 -4.49 9.40
C TRP A 32 16.44 -5.34 10.52
N GLN A 33 17.44 -6.15 10.17
CA GLN A 33 17.99 -7.13 11.11
C GLN A 33 18.58 -6.54 12.38
N ALA A 34 19.17 -5.35 12.28
CA ALA A 34 19.75 -4.69 13.45
C ALA A 34 18.67 -4.22 14.45
N ASN A 35 17.50 -3.83 13.94
CA ASN A 35 16.38 -3.42 14.78
C ASN A 35 15.06 -3.62 14.03
N PRO A 36 14.51 -4.85 14.07
CA PRO A 36 13.31 -5.19 13.29
C PRO A 36 12.02 -4.49 13.73
N HIS A 37 12.03 -3.89 14.93
CA HIS A 37 10.87 -3.14 15.41
C HIS A 37 10.86 -1.68 14.96
N GLU A 38 12.01 -1.17 14.51
CA GLU A 38 12.16 0.23 14.14
C GLU A 38 12.04 0.48 12.64
N TYR A 39 12.39 -0.50 11.81
CA TYR A 39 12.38 -0.34 10.37
C TYR A 39 12.24 -1.68 9.66
N GLY A 40 11.56 -1.64 8.52
CA GLY A 40 11.46 -2.77 7.62
C GLY A 40 10.87 -2.32 6.30
N TYR A 41 10.77 -3.24 5.35
CA TYR A 41 10.20 -2.91 4.06
C TYR A 41 9.57 -4.13 3.42
N VAL A 42 8.71 -3.85 2.45
CA VAL A 42 8.08 -4.88 1.62
C VAL A 42 8.24 -4.48 0.16
N SER A 43 8.21 -5.48 -0.71
CA SER A 43 8.26 -5.22 -2.14
C SER A 43 7.43 -6.25 -2.91
N ARG A 44 6.86 -5.79 -4.01
CA ARG A 44 6.19 -6.65 -4.98
C ARG A 44 6.49 -6.04 -6.35
N ASP A 45 7.17 -6.81 -7.20
CA ASP A 45 7.73 -6.29 -8.46
C ASP A 45 8.54 -5.01 -8.17
N ASP A 46 8.29 -3.91 -8.86
CA ASP A 46 9.00 -2.64 -8.62
C ASP A 46 8.28 -1.73 -7.61
N CYS A 47 7.30 -2.25 -6.90
CA CYS A 47 6.62 -1.50 -5.84
C CYS A 47 7.32 -1.76 -4.50
N HIS A 48 7.91 -0.72 -3.92
CA HIS A 48 8.64 -0.79 -2.66
C HIS A 48 7.96 0.10 -1.63
N VAL A 49 7.67 -0.45 -0.45
CA VAL A 49 7.08 0.29 0.65
C VAL A 49 7.93 0.05 1.90
N HIS A 50 8.41 1.13 2.49
CA HIS A 50 9.22 1.08 3.70
C HIS A 50 8.36 1.53 4.89
N PHE A 51 8.62 0.94 6.04
CA PHE A 51 7.95 1.28 7.29
C PHE A 51 8.99 1.72 8.30
N ALA A 52 8.82 2.93 8.82
CA ALA A 52 9.64 3.45 9.91
C ALA A 52 8.72 3.67 11.11
N ARG A 53 9.16 3.23 12.28
CA ARG A 53 8.36 3.37 13.49
C ARG A 53 8.32 4.82 13.95
N LEU A 54 7.12 5.29 14.25
CA LEU A 54 6.93 6.61 14.85
C LEU A 54 7.56 6.66 16.25
N SER A 55 8.30 7.71 16.54
CA SER A 55 8.81 7.98 17.88
C SER A 55 7.85 8.85 18.68
N VAL A 56 7.05 9.67 17.98
CA VAL A 56 6.03 10.55 18.59
C VAL A 56 4.82 10.63 17.66
N GLY A 57 3.66 10.91 18.23
CA GLY A 57 2.44 11.06 17.44
C GLY A 57 1.83 9.74 17.00
N ARG A 58 1.05 9.78 15.93
CA ARG A 58 0.34 8.63 15.38
C ARG A 58 0.42 8.66 13.86
N PRO A 59 0.11 7.54 13.19
CA PRO A 59 0.00 7.54 11.73
C PRO A 59 -0.95 8.62 11.24
N ASN A 60 -0.61 9.24 10.13
CA ASN A 60 -1.38 10.34 9.57
C ASN A 60 -1.66 10.10 8.08
N PRO A 61 -2.57 9.18 7.74
CA PRO A 61 -2.92 8.88 6.36
C PRO A 61 -3.52 10.10 5.64
N ASN A 62 -3.25 10.21 4.35
CA ASN A 62 -3.78 11.30 3.54
C ASN A 62 -5.31 11.35 3.54
N SER A 63 -5.98 10.20 3.69
CA SER A 63 -7.43 10.12 3.73
C SER A 63 -8.06 10.86 4.92
N GLU A 64 -7.30 11.07 6.00
CA GLU A 64 -7.77 11.87 7.14
C GLU A 64 -7.80 13.37 6.79
N LEU A 65 -6.95 13.80 5.87
CA LEU A 65 -6.85 15.20 5.46
C LEU A 65 -7.64 15.48 4.18
N VAL A 66 -7.77 14.49 3.31
CA VAL A 66 -8.51 14.59 2.05
C VAL A 66 -9.47 13.40 1.94
N PRO A 67 -10.65 13.51 2.58
CA PRO A 67 -11.66 12.45 2.49
C PRO A 67 -12.30 12.41 1.09
N PRO A 68 -12.94 11.28 0.72
CA PRO A 68 -13.18 10.13 1.60
C PRO A 68 -12.03 9.15 1.71
N ASP A 69 -11.25 8.90 0.68
CA ASP A 69 -10.26 7.83 0.70
C ASP A 69 -9.05 8.20 -0.14
N MET A 70 -8.50 9.41 0.07
CA MET A 70 -7.28 9.81 -0.64
C MET A 70 -6.17 8.78 -0.39
N PHE A 71 -5.53 8.36 -1.46
CA PHE A 71 -4.42 7.40 -1.38
C PHE A 71 -3.13 8.06 -0.89
N ASP A 72 -2.30 7.25 -0.25
CA ASP A 72 -0.94 7.62 0.18
C ASP A 72 0.10 7.22 -0.86
N LEU A 73 -0.20 6.20 -1.64
CA LEU A 73 0.62 5.81 -2.77
C LEU A 73 -0.26 5.30 -3.90
N TYR A 74 0.19 5.55 -5.13
CA TYR A 74 -0.49 5.09 -6.32
C TYR A 74 0.42 4.09 -7.05
N VAL A 75 -0.08 2.89 -7.28
CA VAL A 75 0.68 1.80 -7.89
C VAL A 75 0.09 1.53 -9.27
N TYR A 76 0.91 1.65 -10.31
CA TYR A 76 0.48 1.32 -11.67
C TYR A 76 0.59 -0.19 -11.87
N VAL A 77 -0.48 -0.81 -12.36
CA VAL A 77 -0.57 -2.26 -12.55
C VAL A 77 -1.01 -2.59 -13.96
N GLU A 78 -0.64 -3.79 -14.42
CA GLU A 78 -0.97 -4.20 -15.77
C GLU A 78 -2.42 -4.68 -15.90
N ASP A 79 -2.91 -5.43 -14.91
CA ASP A 79 -4.25 -6.01 -14.89
C ASP A 79 -4.95 -5.73 -13.57
N VAL A 80 -5.78 -4.69 -13.57
CA VAL A 80 -6.51 -4.22 -12.39
C VAL A 80 -7.50 -5.28 -11.89
N GLU A 81 -8.23 -5.92 -12.79
CA GLU A 81 -9.25 -6.90 -12.43
C GLU A 81 -8.63 -8.15 -11.79
N GLU A 82 -7.52 -8.63 -12.35
CA GLU A 82 -6.83 -9.80 -11.82
C GLU A 82 -6.27 -9.52 -10.43
N LEU A 83 -5.63 -8.36 -10.24
CA LEU A 83 -5.11 -8.00 -8.94
C LEU A 83 -6.23 -7.82 -7.91
N HIS A 84 -7.33 -7.18 -8.29
CA HIS A 84 -8.49 -7.03 -7.42
C HIS A 84 -8.99 -8.40 -6.95
N ALA A 85 -9.14 -9.35 -7.86
CA ALA A 85 -9.60 -10.70 -7.51
C ALA A 85 -8.63 -11.40 -6.55
N GLU A 86 -7.33 -11.27 -6.79
CA GLU A 86 -6.30 -11.85 -5.92
C GLU A 86 -6.36 -11.25 -4.51
N LEU A 87 -6.41 -9.93 -4.41
CA LEU A 87 -6.43 -9.25 -3.10
C LEU A 87 -7.74 -9.51 -2.34
N ALA A 88 -8.85 -9.63 -3.06
CA ALA A 88 -10.13 -10.00 -2.43
C ALA A 88 -10.04 -11.41 -1.82
N GLU A 89 -9.45 -12.35 -2.55
CA GLU A 89 -9.26 -13.72 -2.05
C GLU A 89 -8.33 -13.77 -0.84
N ARG A 90 -7.31 -12.92 -0.81
CA ARG A 90 -6.40 -12.79 0.33
C ARG A 90 -7.04 -12.13 1.55
N GLY A 91 -8.21 -11.52 1.39
CA GLY A 91 -8.91 -10.85 2.47
C GLY A 91 -8.43 -9.43 2.76
N ALA A 92 -7.89 -8.74 1.76
CA ALA A 92 -7.52 -7.34 1.89
C ALA A 92 -8.76 -6.47 2.18
N GLU A 93 -8.56 -5.35 2.85
CA GLU A 93 -9.63 -4.37 3.05
C GLU A 93 -9.77 -3.52 1.78
N ILE A 94 -10.64 -3.97 0.88
CA ILE A 94 -10.87 -3.30 -0.40
C ILE A 94 -11.95 -2.23 -0.21
N LEU A 95 -11.65 -1.01 -0.63
CA LEU A 95 -12.54 0.14 -0.44
C LEU A 95 -13.56 0.30 -1.57
N ASN A 96 -13.24 -0.19 -2.76
CA ASN A 96 -14.14 -0.10 -3.91
C ASN A 96 -13.81 -1.17 -4.95
N ALA A 97 -14.81 -1.59 -5.70
CA ALA A 97 -14.58 -2.42 -6.89
C ALA A 97 -13.87 -1.59 -7.97
N PRO A 98 -13.16 -2.25 -8.91
CA PRO A 98 -12.53 -1.52 -10.01
C PRO A 98 -13.52 -0.61 -10.74
N VAL A 99 -13.11 0.62 -10.95
CA VAL A 99 -13.94 1.66 -11.57
C VAL A 99 -13.07 2.63 -12.35
N THR A 100 -13.60 3.15 -13.45
CA THR A 100 -12.94 4.24 -14.17
C THR A 100 -13.34 5.56 -13.54
N THR A 101 -12.34 6.30 -13.05
CA THR A 101 -12.55 7.55 -12.32
C THR A 101 -12.79 8.73 -13.24
N GLU A 102 -13.19 9.88 -12.65
CA GLU A 102 -13.36 11.13 -13.39
C GLU A 102 -12.06 11.61 -14.03
N TYR A 103 -10.92 11.30 -13.41
CA TYR A 103 -9.61 11.66 -13.96
C TYR A 103 -9.06 10.61 -14.93
N GLY A 104 -9.87 9.64 -15.33
CA GLY A 104 -9.56 8.72 -16.43
C GLY A 104 -8.69 7.52 -16.09
N MET A 105 -8.57 7.17 -14.82
CA MET A 105 -7.84 5.98 -14.39
C MET A 105 -8.82 4.85 -14.06
N HIS A 106 -8.48 3.63 -14.45
CA HIS A 106 -9.23 2.43 -14.03
C HIS A 106 -8.54 1.87 -12.80
N GLU A 107 -9.19 1.91 -11.65
CA GLU A 107 -8.53 1.64 -10.38
C GLU A 107 -9.43 1.07 -9.30
N PHE A 108 -8.80 0.50 -8.26
CA PHE A 108 -9.43 0.23 -6.97
C PHE A 108 -8.46 0.62 -5.85
N ARG A 109 -8.99 0.73 -4.63
CA ARG A 109 -8.20 1.13 -3.47
C ARG A 109 -8.34 0.12 -2.35
N VAL A 110 -7.26 -0.02 -1.57
CA VAL A 110 -7.23 -0.85 -0.36
C VAL A 110 -6.70 -0.01 0.80
N ARG A 111 -7.11 -0.39 2.02
CA ARG A 111 -6.61 0.22 3.25
C ARG A 111 -5.73 -0.76 3.98
N ASP A 112 -4.58 -0.30 4.46
CA ASP A 112 -3.70 -1.13 5.26
C ASP A 112 -4.08 -1.07 6.75
N PRO A 113 -3.45 -1.89 7.65
CA PRO A 113 -3.87 -1.95 9.05
C PRO A 113 -3.75 -0.63 9.81
N GLU A 114 -2.90 0.28 9.37
CA GLU A 114 -2.72 1.56 10.07
C GLU A 114 -3.44 2.72 9.37
N GLY A 115 -4.27 2.40 8.38
CA GLY A 115 -5.14 3.36 7.73
C GLY A 115 -4.61 3.95 6.43
N TYR A 116 -3.40 3.61 6.02
CA TYR A 116 -2.86 4.09 4.74
C TYR A 116 -3.59 3.46 3.58
N VAL A 117 -3.82 4.24 2.54
CA VAL A 117 -4.56 3.82 1.36
C VAL A 117 -3.63 3.66 0.17
N LEU A 118 -3.70 2.49 -0.46
CA LEU A 118 -3.00 2.21 -1.70
C LEU A 118 -4.01 2.19 -2.84
N ALA A 119 -3.75 2.95 -3.90
CA ALA A 119 -4.53 2.85 -5.13
C ALA A 119 -3.77 2.00 -6.13
N PHE A 120 -4.46 1.07 -6.77
CA PHE A 120 -3.91 0.23 -7.84
C PHE A 120 -4.68 0.55 -9.11
N GLY A 121 -3.98 1.00 -10.14
CA GLY A 121 -4.67 1.44 -11.33
C GLY A 121 -3.84 1.43 -12.59
N LYS A 122 -4.51 1.70 -13.69
CA LYS A 122 -3.87 1.83 -15.00
C LYS A 122 -4.62 2.85 -15.86
N VAL A 123 -3.93 3.38 -16.84
CA VAL A 123 -4.57 4.18 -17.88
C VAL A 123 -5.40 3.22 -18.75
N PRO A 124 -6.71 3.44 -18.91
CA PRO A 124 -7.53 2.60 -19.79
C PRO A 124 -7.04 2.67 -21.23
N GLU A 125 -7.15 1.55 -21.92
CA GLU A 125 -6.81 1.47 -23.35
C GLU A 125 -7.94 2.02 -24.23
#